data_1e3ab5b5b16cba9f4a0cb99ba2bb8eb8
#
_entry.id   1e3ab5b5b16cba9f4a0cb99ba2bb8eb8
#
_cell.length_a   1.000
_cell.length_b   1.000
_cell.length_c   1.000
_cell.angle_alpha   90.00
_cell.angle_beta   90.00
_cell.angle_gamma   90.00
#
_symmetry.space_group_name_H-M   'P 1'
#
loop_
_entity.id
_entity.type
_entity.pdbx_description
1 polymer ?
#
loop_
_entity_poly.entity_id
_entity_poly.type
_entity_poly.pdbx_seq_one_letter_code
_entity_poly.pdbx_strand_id
1 'polypeptide(L)'
;MIAANIGKIFLDAYNEKFKSNYTAKEFFVEKYWSLFYNNEKYMQWITNSAFNPGNHLGDMSSEGRKSKLMNLIKSIKESKFDEKNVIGFSISDLTGTTSGQVTNLELPIKENEAYLSWIGSGFGIDLDGFSILIPNVQILLDIFEGWCLYRAYLNKTLHLKGNQIDAWNSQWLIHRYNNLTYDPNDSSALFNPLEVNKDGKMVIGKLPWSKVLFGLSKEYPSLTFTSYVYKLGFNTPNVTIGFIGMHLPKLKYITDLYEKYFGTTNKLLAESFFGTEMSFTKACEMGAIGVNAMEPKGFRECFKKGIIPKYKANVEEKSINFNTYLIWLLAMLNNEKLWDTSREIALQLIKFKAGAEKSRTNRKTDVENLLSSTTSKQFLQNLIPLIEEEKEVTNFEEIGKLVHLMPNDNFPYFSTLIRFQFAILNK
;
A
#
# COMPACT_ATOMS: atom_id res chain seq x y z
N MET A 1 -17.51 5.60 -16.54
CA MET A 1 -16.87 4.32 -16.13
C MET A 1 -15.42 4.59 -15.76
N ILE A 2 -14.98 4.05 -14.62
CA ILE A 2 -13.62 4.33 -14.08
C ILE A 2 -12.54 3.78 -15.01
N ALA A 3 -12.68 2.53 -15.45
CA ALA A 3 -11.73 1.93 -16.36
C ALA A 3 -11.61 2.72 -17.68
N ALA A 4 -12.73 3.20 -18.25
CA ALA A 4 -12.70 4.03 -19.45
C ALA A 4 -11.96 5.36 -19.23
N ASN A 5 -12.11 5.96 -18.05
CA ASN A 5 -11.37 7.18 -17.71
C ASN A 5 -9.85 6.93 -17.61
N ILE A 6 -9.45 5.85 -16.95
CA ILE A 6 -8.03 5.43 -16.91
C ILE A 6 -7.49 5.19 -18.33
N GLY A 7 -8.24 4.45 -19.16
CA GLY A 7 -7.86 4.21 -20.55
C GLY A 7 -7.74 5.50 -21.38
N LYS A 8 -8.62 6.47 -21.13
CA LYS A 8 -8.55 7.79 -21.79
C LYS A 8 -7.30 8.56 -21.38
N ILE A 9 -7.04 8.69 -20.07
CA ILE A 9 -5.85 9.37 -19.54
C ILE A 9 -4.58 8.77 -20.14
N PHE A 10 -4.52 7.44 -20.17
CA PHE A 10 -3.38 6.74 -20.74
C PHE A 10 -3.25 6.97 -22.26
N LEU A 11 -4.32 6.82 -23.04
CA LEU A 11 -4.25 6.93 -24.50
C LEU A 11 -3.88 8.34 -24.95
N ASP A 12 -4.42 9.37 -24.29
CA ASP A 12 -4.07 10.75 -24.53
C ASP A 12 -2.56 10.97 -24.30
N ALA A 13 -2.06 10.49 -23.16
CA ALA A 13 -0.63 10.58 -22.80
C ALA A 13 0.28 9.74 -23.74
N TYR A 14 -0.18 8.56 -24.15
CA TYR A 14 0.53 7.72 -25.11
C TYR A 14 0.68 8.43 -26.45
N ASN A 15 -0.41 8.99 -26.98
CA ASN A 15 -0.41 9.71 -28.25
C ASN A 15 0.53 10.93 -28.21
N GLU A 16 0.54 11.66 -27.10
CA GLU A 16 1.46 12.79 -26.88
C GLU A 16 2.92 12.33 -26.83
N LYS A 17 3.24 11.34 -25.98
CA LYS A 17 4.61 10.83 -25.77
C LYS A 17 5.22 10.26 -27.06
N PHE A 18 4.45 9.49 -27.80
CA PHE A 18 4.93 8.79 -29.01
C PHE A 18 4.59 9.50 -30.33
N LYS A 19 4.03 10.72 -30.25
CA LYS A 19 3.63 11.52 -31.43
C LYS A 19 2.74 10.73 -32.39
N SER A 20 1.79 9.98 -31.82
CA SER A 20 0.83 9.16 -32.55
C SER A 20 -0.59 9.73 -32.44
N ASN A 21 -1.52 9.22 -33.23
CA ASN A 21 -2.93 9.66 -33.25
C ASN A 21 -3.86 8.46 -33.19
N TYR A 22 -3.56 7.46 -32.36
CA TYR A 22 -4.44 6.31 -32.22
C TYR A 22 -5.80 6.71 -31.69
N THR A 23 -6.84 6.26 -32.37
CA THR A 23 -8.18 6.20 -31.77
C THR A 23 -8.24 5.07 -30.73
N ALA A 24 -9.23 5.10 -29.83
CA ALA A 24 -9.40 4.05 -28.84
C ALA A 24 -9.52 2.65 -29.47
N LYS A 25 -10.24 2.54 -30.59
CA LYS A 25 -10.42 1.30 -31.33
C LYS A 25 -9.10 0.81 -31.95
N GLU A 26 -8.36 1.67 -32.62
CA GLU A 26 -7.08 1.32 -33.27
C GLU A 26 -6.08 0.85 -32.20
N PHE A 27 -5.91 1.59 -31.11
CA PHE A 27 -5.04 1.18 -30.02
C PHE A 27 -5.47 -0.14 -29.40
N PHE A 28 -6.77 -0.32 -29.17
CA PHE A 28 -7.32 -1.57 -28.62
C PHE A 28 -6.98 -2.76 -29.52
N VAL A 29 -7.21 -2.68 -30.83
CA VAL A 29 -7.01 -3.79 -31.76
C VAL A 29 -5.52 -4.07 -32.00
N GLU A 30 -4.75 -3.02 -32.29
CA GLU A 30 -3.35 -3.18 -32.73
C GLU A 30 -2.37 -3.41 -31.59
N LYS A 31 -2.58 -2.79 -30.43
CA LYS A 31 -1.67 -2.86 -29.29
C LYS A 31 -2.21 -3.72 -28.16
N TYR A 32 -3.37 -3.35 -27.59
CA TYR A 32 -3.89 -4.00 -26.39
C TYR A 32 -4.30 -5.45 -26.64
N TRP A 33 -5.22 -5.72 -27.59
CA TRP A 33 -5.64 -7.08 -27.89
C TRP A 33 -4.48 -7.96 -28.36
N SER A 34 -3.58 -7.44 -29.17
CA SER A 34 -2.41 -8.15 -29.63
C SER A 34 -1.54 -8.66 -28.48
N LEU A 35 -1.33 -7.84 -27.45
CA LEU A 35 -0.57 -8.23 -26.24
C LEU A 35 -1.38 -9.13 -25.31
N PHE A 36 -2.62 -8.76 -25.01
CA PHE A 36 -3.39 -9.35 -23.93
C PHE A 36 -4.08 -10.66 -24.28
N TYR A 37 -4.62 -10.76 -25.51
CA TYR A 37 -5.55 -11.83 -25.88
C TYR A 37 -5.19 -12.61 -27.14
N ASN A 38 -4.25 -12.13 -27.96
CA ASN A 38 -3.84 -12.83 -29.17
C ASN A 38 -2.78 -13.92 -28.93
N ASN A 39 -2.85 -14.60 -27.83
CA ASN A 39 -1.96 -15.70 -27.44
C ASN A 39 -2.74 -16.75 -26.63
N GLU A 40 -2.21 -17.96 -26.53
CA GLU A 40 -2.81 -19.03 -25.73
C GLU A 40 -2.88 -18.68 -24.24
N LYS A 41 -1.89 -17.98 -23.74
CA LYS A 41 -1.85 -17.47 -22.35
C LYS A 41 -2.29 -16.00 -22.35
N TYR A 42 -3.52 -15.72 -21.96
CA TYR A 42 -4.01 -14.35 -21.79
C TYR A 42 -3.28 -13.65 -20.64
N MET A 43 -2.97 -12.38 -20.82
CA MET A 43 -2.38 -11.57 -19.74
C MET A 43 -3.38 -11.25 -18.64
N GLN A 44 -4.67 -11.16 -19.00
CA GLN A 44 -5.77 -10.83 -18.09
C GLN A 44 -7.00 -11.67 -18.40
N TRP A 45 -7.72 -12.09 -17.35
CA TRP A 45 -9.07 -12.65 -17.45
C TRP A 45 -10.01 -11.80 -16.63
N ILE A 46 -10.89 -11.09 -17.30
CA ILE A 46 -11.94 -10.35 -16.63
C ILE A 46 -13.17 -11.26 -16.59
N THR A 47 -13.58 -11.63 -15.38
CA THR A 47 -14.78 -12.44 -15.16
C THR A 47 -15.98 -11.77 -15.84
N ASN A 48 -16.86 -12.56 -16.43
CA ASN A 48 -18.05 -12.13 -17.18
C ASN A 48 -17.79 -11.40 -18.51
N SER A 49 -16.54 -11.14 -18.88
CA SER A 49 -16.21 -10.43 -20.13
C SER A 49 -16.12 -11.33 -21.36
N ALA A 50 -16.12 -10.71 -22.55
CA ALA A 50 -16.06 -11.39 -23.85
C ALA A 50 -14.80 -12.28 -24.01
N PHE A 51 -13.68 -11.93 -23.36
CA PHE A 51 -12.44 -12.70 -23.40
C PHE A 51 -12.26 -13.66 -22.22
N ASN A 52 -13.26 -13.80 -21.35
CA ASN A 52 -13.19 -14.86 -20.35
C ASN A 52 -13.14 -16.23 -21.05
N PRO A 53 -12.10 -17.06 -20.78
CA PRO A 53 -11.95 -18.35 -21.48
C PRO A 53 -13.06 -19.34 -21.14
N GLY A 54 -13.80 -19.15 -20.03
CA GLY A 54 -14.81 -20.10 -19.56
C GLY A 54 -14.22 -21.49 -19.28
N ASN A 55 -15.05 -22.52 -19.38
CA ASN A 55 -14.66 -23.91 -19.22
C ASN A 55 -14.25 -24.57 -20.56
N HIS A 56 -14.29 -23.85 -21.67
CA HIS A 56 -14.06 -24.39 -23.00
C HIS A 56 -12.69 -23.99 -23.54
N LEU A 57 -11.70 -24.90 -23.45
CA LEU A 57 -10.35 -24.73 -24.01
C LEU A 57 -10.33 -24.51 -25.53
N GLY A 58 -11.36 -25.00 -26.27
CA GLY A 58 -11.47 -24.84 -27.73
C GLY A 58 -11.53 -23.39 -28.21
N ASP A 59 -12.04 -22.48 -27.37
CA ASP A 59 -12.12 -21.03 -27.70
C ASP A 59 -10.77 -20.31 -27.63
N MET A 60 -9.70 -20.99 -27.21
CA MET A 60 -8.36 -20.44 -27.12
C MET A 60 -7.54 -20.67 -28.40
N SER A 61 -8.09 -21.31 -29.45
CA SER A 61 -7.46 -21.42 -30.76
C SER A 61 -7.26 -20.04 -31.40
N SER A 62 -6.38 -19.92 -32.40
CA SER A 62 -6.15 -18.67 -33.12
C SER A 62 -7.42 -18.13 -33.75
N GLU A 63 -8.22 -19.00 -34.35
CA GLU A 63 -9.51 -18.71 -34.94
C GLU A 63 -10.54 -18.30 -33.88
N GLY A 64 -10.60 -19.00 -32.76
CA GLY A 64 -11.46 -18.68 -31.63
C GLY A 64 -11.19 -17.29 -31.03
N ARG A 65 -9.90 -16.96 -30.84
CA ARG A 65 -9.48 -15.63 -30.35
C ARG A 65 -9.88 -14.50 -31.31
N LYS A 66 -9.65 -14.69 -32.62
CA LYS A 66 -10.07 -13.73 -33.66
C LYS A 66 -11.58 -13.59 -33.73
N SER A 67 -12.32 -14.70 -33.64
CA SER A 67 -13.79 -14.69 -33.61
C SER A 67 -14.33 -13.89 -32.41
N LYS A 68 -13.78 -14.06 -31.21
CA LYS A 68 -14.14 -13.26 -30.02
C LYS A 68 -13.88 -11.77 -30.26
N LEU A 69 -12.73 -11.40 -30.84
CA LEU A 69 -12.45 -10.00 -31.20
C LEU A 69 -13.47 -9.44 -32.18
N MET A 70 -13.76 -10.17 -33.27
CA MET A 70 -14.74 -9.71 -34.27
C MET A 70 -16.15 -9.56 -33.72
N ASN A 71 -16.55 -10.47 -32.84
CA ASN A 71 -17.82 -10.40 -32.15
C ASN A 71 -17.92 -9.17 -31.22
N LEU A 72 -16.83 -8.90 -30.45
CA LEU A 72 -16.74 -7.70 -29.62
C LEU A 72 -16.86 -6.41 -30.46
N ILE A 73 -16.07 -6.31 -31.54
CA ILE A 73 -16.10 -5.14 -32.43
C ILE A 73 -17.51 -4.95 -33.04
N LYS A 74 -18.13 -6.05 -33.49
CA LYS A 74 -19.49 -6.02 -34.03
C LYS A 74 -20.50 -5.53 -33.01
N SER A 75 -20.49 -6.08 -31.79
CA SER A 75 -21.40 -5.69 -30.72
C SER A 75 -21.26 -4.22 -30.35
N ILE A 76 -20.03 -3.73 -30.22
CA ILE A 76 -19.76 -2.30 -29.94
C ILE A 76 -20.26 -1.41 -31.08
N LYS A 77 -19.99 -1.77 -32.33
CA LYS A 77 -20.46 -1.02 -33.51
C LYS A 77 -21.99 -0.96 -33.59
N GLU A 78 -22.67 -2.05 -33.19
CA GLU A 78 -24.14 -2.13 -33.18
C GLU A 78 -24.72 -1.46 -31.89
N SER A 79 -23.91 -0.81 -31.09
CA SER A 79 -24.27 -0.19 -29.79
C SER A 79 -24.96 -1.18 -28.83
N LYS A 80 -24.57 -2.44 -28.89
CA LYS A 80 -25.01 -3.49 -27.97
C LYS A 80 -24.05 -3.53 -26.78
N PHE A 81 -24.24 -2.63 -25.83
CA PHE A 81 -23.43 -2.53 -24.66
C PHE A 81 -23.96 -3.40 -23.53
N ASP A 82 -23.12 -4.23 -22.97
CA ASP A 82 -23.38 -5.11 -21.83
C ASP A 82 -22.08 -5.34 -21.03
N GLU A 83 -22.18 -6.06 -19.92
CA GLU A 83 -21.03 -6.41 -19.07
C GLU A 83 -19.96 -7.26 -19.77
N LYS A 84 -20.30 -7.94 -20.89
CA LYS A 84 -19.34 -8.73 -21.67
C LYS A 84 -18.47 -7.86 -22.55
N ASN A 85 -19.05 -6.77 -23.08
CA ASN A 85 -18.45 -5.93 -24.11
C ASN A 85 -17.82 -4.66 -23.56
N VAL A 86 -18.17 -4.25 -22.33
CA VAL A 86 -17.74 -3.00 -21.72
C VAL A 86 -17.32 -3.25 -20.27
N ILE A 87 -16.08 -2.92 -19.93
CA ILE A 87 -15.58 -3.09 -18.58
C ILE A 87 -16.11 -1.97 -17.67
N GLY A 88 -16.86 -2.35 -16.64
CA GLY A 88 -17.57 -1.40 -15.79
C GLY A 88 -18.89 -0.92 -16.37
N PHE A 89 -19.50 -1.74 -17.22
CA PHE A 89 -20.90 -1.55 -17.62
C PHE A 89 -21.80 -1.39 -16.39
N SER A 90 -22.78 -0.53 -16.49
CA SER A 90 -23.73 -0.27 -15.40
C SER A 90 -24.56 -1.52 -15.10
N ILE A 91 -24.41 -2.06 -13.89
CA ILE A 91 -25.12 -3.26 -13.44
C ILE A 91 -25.43 -3.15 -11.96
N SER A 92 -26.60 -3.65 -11.53
CA SER A 92 -27.02 -3.64 -10.13
C SER A 92 -26.52 -4.84 -9.32
N ASP A 93 -26.07 -5.91 -9.99
CA ASP A 93 -25.59 -7.13 -9.36
C ASP A 93 -24.07 -7.14 -9.22
N LEU A 94 -23.58 -7.24 -7.99
CA LEU A 94 -22.14 -7.33 -7.68
C LEU A 94 -21.48 -8.55 -8.34
N THR A 95 -22.21 -9.66 -8.52
CA THR A 95 -21.66 -10.89 -9.12
C THR A 95 -21.46 -10.78 -10.63
N GLY A 96 -22.26 -9.97 -11.30
CA GLY A 96 -22.20 -9.73 -12.74
C GLY A 96 -21.17 -8.68 -13.16
N THR A 97 -20.72 -7.80 -12.25
CA THR A 97 -19.84 -6.69 -12.60
C THR A 97 -18.48 -7.15 -13.13
N THR A 98 -17.91 -6.39 -14.06
CA THR A 98 -16.58 -6.61 -14.64
C THR A 98 -15.48 -5.70 -14.06
N SER A 99 -15.83 -4.80 -13.15
CA SER A 99 -14.87 -3.85 -12.52
C SER A 99 -15.20 -3.52 -11.06
N GLY A 100 -16.07 -4.29 -10.43
CA GLY A 100 -16.52 -4.00 -9.06
C GLY A 100 -17.47 -2.79 -8.94
N GLN A 101 -17.77 -2.08 -10.03
CA GLN A 101 -18.74 -0.98 -10.02
C GLN A 101 -20.17 -1.52 -10.07
N VAL A 102 -20.96 -1.11 -9.07
CA VAL A 102 -22.39 -1.46 -8.98
C VAL A 102 -23.20 -0.18 -8.99
N THR A 103 -24.18 -0.08 -9.89
CA THR A 103 -25.08 1.07 -9.99
C THR A 103 -26.37 0.68 -10.68
N ASN A 104 -27.48 1.30 -10.28
CA ASN A 104 -28.77 1.22 -10.94
C ASN A 104 -28.99 2.33 -11.99
N LEU A 105 -27.98 3.20 -12.17
CA LEU A 105 -28.07 4.27 -13.15
C LEU A 105 -27.68 3.74 -14.54
N GLU A 106 -28.58 3.86 -15.48
CA GLU A 106 -28.28 3.63 -16.89
C GLU A 106 -27.41 4.79 -17.40
N LEU A 107 -26.15 4.50 -17.66
CA LEU A 107 -25.22 5.49 -18.18
C LEU A 107 -25.13 5.36 -19.70
N PRO A 108 -25.26 6.46 -20.47
CA PRO A 108 -25.04 6.43 -21.92
C PRO A 108 -23.55 6.13 -22.18
N ILE A 109 -23.31 5.09 -23.01
CA ILE A 109 -21.97 4.65 -23.37
C ILE A 109 -21.74 4.96 -24.85
N LYS A 110 -20.55 5.50 -25.16
CA LYS A 110 -20.11 5.74 -26.53
C LYS A 110 -19.15 4.63 -26.97
N GLU A 111 -19.06 4.41 -28.28
CA GLU A 111 -18.16 3.40 -28.87
C GLU A 111 -16.73 3.51 -28.35
N ASN A 112 -16.16 4.72 -28.33
CA ASN A 112 -14.82 4.95 -27.82
C ASN A 112 -14.65 4.57 -26.34
N GLU A 113 -15.65 4.83 -25.51
CA GLU A 113 -15.60 4.50 -24.07
C GLU A 113 -15.59 2.98 -23.83
N ALA A 114 -16.23 2.21 -24.70
CA ALA A 114 -16.18 0.76 -24.65
C ALA A 114 -14.74 0.26 -24.84
N TYR A 115 -14.05 0.70 -25.89
CA TYR A 115 -12.63 0.32 -26.10
C TYR A 115 -11.70 0.85 -25.01
N LEU A 116 -11.89 2.09 -24.55
CA LEU A 116 -11.11 2.69 -23.47
C LEU A 116 -11.26 1.92 -22.15
N SER A 117 -12.45 1.35 -21.89
CA SER A 117 -12.69 0.55 -20.68
C SER A 117 -11.82 -0.72 -20.63
N TRP A 118 -11.63 -1.37 -21.77
CA TRP A 118 -10.73 -2.51 -21.92
C TRP A 118 -9.26 -2.10 -21.67
N ILE A 119 -8.82 -1.04 -22.34
CA ILE A 119 -7.45 -0.52 -22.21
C ILE A 119 -7.17 -0.19 -20.75
N GLY A 120 -8.07 0.56 -20.11
CA GLY A 120 -7.89 0.99 -18.72
C GLY A 120 -7.91 -0.13 -17.70
N SER A 121 -8.60 -1.23 -17.97
CA SER A 121 -8.61 -2.39 -17.07
C SER A 121 -7.26 -3.11 -16.97
N GLY A 122 -6.38 -2.95 -17.95
CA GLY A 122 -5.03 -3.52 -17.94
C GLY A 122 -4.06 -2.83 -16.97
N PHE A 123 -4.43 -1.66 -16.43
CA PHE A 123 -3.58 -0.86 -15.54
C PHE A 123 -3.77 -1.16 -14.05
N GLY A 124 -4.49 -2.22 -13.70
CA GLY A 124 -4.62 -2.65 -12.32
C GLY A 124 -3.26 -2.96 -11.66
N ILE A 125 -3.09 -2.53 -10.41
CA ILE A 125 -1.94 -2.82 -9.57
C ILE A 125 -2.41 -3.71 -8.43
N ASP A 126 -1.78 -4.88 -8.23
CA ASP A 126 -2.13 -5.79 -7.11
C ASP A 126 -1.63 -5.23 -5.78
N LEU A 127 -2.56 -4.99 -4.85
CA LEU A 127 -2.28 -4.77 -3.44
C LEU A 127 -3.07 -5.78 -2.60
N ASP A 128 -2.40 -6.80 -2.13
CA ASP A 128 -3.00 -7.87 -1.30
C ASP A 128 -4.17 -8.60 -1.97
N GLY A 129 -4.10 -8.75 -3.30
CA GLY A 129 -5.12 -9.38 -4.13
C GLY A 129 -6.28 -8.46 -4.53
N PHE A 130 -6.20 -7.17 -4.24
CA PHE A 130 -7.07 -6.14 -4.79
C PHE A 130 -6.43 -5.49 -6.01
N SER A 131 -7.24 -5.18 -7.01
CA SER A 131 -6.83 -4.37 -8.15
C SER A 131 -7.03 -2.88 -7.84
N ILE A 132 -6.00 -2.08 -8.04
CA ILE A 132 -6.04 -0.63 -7.81
C ILE A 132 -5.78 0.11 -9.10
N LEU A 133 -6.69 1.01 -9.46
CA LEU A 133 -6.55 1.90 -10.60
C LEU A 133 -6.14 3.31 -10.13
N ILE A 134 -5.02 3.80 -10.65
CA ILE A 134 -4.44 5.10 -10.30
C ILE A 134 -4.51 6.05 -11.51
N PRO A 135 -5.24 7.18 -11.43
CA PRO A 135 -5.38 8.13 -12.53
C PRO A 135 -4.17 9.09 -12.61
N ASN A 136 -2.98 8.54 -12.81
CA ASN A 136 -1.76 9.32 -12.95
C ASN A 136 -1.03 8.96 -14.24
N VAL A 137 -0.79 9.95 -15.10
CA VAL A 137 -0.20 9.81 -16.44
C VAL A 137 1.12 9.04 -16.39
N GLN A 138 2.05 9.46 -15.52
CA GLN A 138 3.38 8.86 -15.52
C GLN A 138 3.34 7.41 -15.04
N ILE A 139 2.58 7.11 -13.98
CA ILE A 139 2.41 5.74 -13.48
C ILE A 139 1.80 4.84 -14.57
N LEU A 140 0.82 5.33 -15.33
CA LEU A 140 0.21 4.56 -16.42
C LEU A 140 1.22 4.30 -17.57
N LEU A 141 2.03 5.28 -17.94
CA LEU A 141 3.08 5.10 -18.93
C LEU A 141 4.15 4.12 -18.46
N ASP A 142 4.54 4.19 -17.19
CA ASP A 142 5.51 3.28 -16.58
C ASP A 142 4.99 1.82 -16.56
N ILE A 143 3.70 1.61 -16.23
CA ILE A 143 3.06 0.29 -16.31
C ILE A 143 3.08 -0.25 -17.73
N PHE A 144 2.72 0.59 -18.70
CA PHE A 144 2.67 0.20 -20.11
C PHE A 144 4.03 -0.32 -20.62
N GLU A 145 5.14 0.29 -20.21
CA GLU A 145 6.49 -0.15 -20.57
C GLU A 145 6.76 -1.62 -20.16
N GLY A 146 6.15 -2.09 -19.07
CA GLY A 146 6.28 -3.48 -18.61
C GLY A 146 5.44 -4.51 -19.37
N TRP A 147 4.43 -4.11 -20.16
CA TRP A 147 3.51 -5.07 -20.79
C TRP A 147 4.18 -5.97 -21.84
N CYS A 148 5.05 -5.42 -22.66
CA CYS A 148 5.79 -6.21 -23.66
C CYS A 148 6.71 -7.24 -22.99
N LEU A 149 7.34 -6.84 -21.89
CA LEU A 149 8.19 -7.73 -21.10
C LEU A 149 7.36 -8.87 -20.46
N TYR A 150 6.19 -8.57 -19.91
CA TYR A 150 5.29 -9.62 -19.40
C TYR A 150 4.88 -10.61 -20.48
N ARG A 151 4.54 -10.13 -21.67
CA ARG A 151 4.23 -10.99 -22.83
C ARG A 151 5.42 -11.90 -23.16
N ALA A 152 6.64 -11.36 -23.13
CA ALA A 152 7.85 -12.14 -23.37
C ALA A 152 8.06 -13.25 -22.30
N TYR A 153 7.82 -12.93 -21.02
CA TYR A 153 7.88 -13.91 -19.94
C TYR A 153 6.84 -15.02 -20.10
N LEU A 154 5.59 -14.68 -20.43
CA LEU A 154 4.53 -15.68 -20.67
C LEU A 154 4.87 -16.60 -21.82
N ASN A 155 5.49 -16.08 -22.88
CA ASN A 155 5.85 -16.88 -24.07
C ASN A 155 7.07 -17.79 -23.84
N LYS A 156 8.06 -17.32 -23.06
CA LYS A 156 9.32 -18.05 -22.82
C LYS A 156 9.19 -19.04 -21.67
N THR A 157 8.30 -18.85 -20.71
CA THR A 157 8.23 -19.64 -19.50
C THR A 157 7.07 -20.66 -19.60
N LEU A 158 7.38 -21.91 -19.88
CA LEU A 158 6.40 -22.96 -20.20
C LEU A 158 5.28 -23.10 -19.16
N HIS A 159 5.62 -23.18 -17.88
CA HIS A 159 4.66 -23.41 -16.80
C HIS A 159 4.15 -22.13 -16.13
N LEU A 160 4.52 -20.96 -16.62
CA LEU A 160 3.98 -19.69 -16.11
C LEU A 160 2.52 -19.56 -16.53
N LYS A 161 1.65 -19.40 -15.54
CA LYS A 161 0.21 -19.23 -15.74
C LYS A 161 -0.08 -17.80 -16.21
N GLY A 162 -1.02 -17.64 -17.14
CA GLY A 162 -1.58 -16.33 -17.51
C GLY A 162 -2.44 -15.70 -16.41
N ASN A 163 -3.11 -14.60 -16.73
CA ASN A 163 -4.04 -13.88 -15.84
C ASN A 163 -3.40 -13.33 -14.55
N GLN A 164 -2.23 -12.71 -14.66
CA GLN A 164 -1.55 -12.15 -13.50
C GLN A 164 -1.02 -10.72 -13.78
N ILE A 165 -1.74 -9.97 -14.63
CA ILE A 165 -1.30 -8.64 -15.06
C ILE A 165 -1.18 -7.66 -13.88
N ASP A 166 -2.10 -7.70 -12.91
CA ASP A 166 -2.08 -6.79 -11.77
C ASP A 166 -0.86 -7.06 -10.86
N ALA A 167 -0.55 -8.35 -10.60
CA ALA A 167 0.65 -8.73 -9.86
C ALA A 167 1.94 -8.38 -10.64
N TRP A 168 1.92 -8.56 -11.97
CA TRP A 168 3.02 -8.12 -12.82
C TRP A 168 3.24 -6.62 -12.74
N ASN A 169 2.18 -5.81 -12.86
CA ASN A 169 2.28 -4.36 -12.79
C ASN A 169 2.89 -3.91 -11.46
N SER A 170 2.54 -4.54 -10.34
CA SER A 170 3.14 -4.27 -9.03
C SER A 170 4.64 -4.59 -9.02
N GLN A 171 5.03 -5.79 -9.47
CA GLN A 171 6.43 -6.21 -9.53
C GLN A 171 7.25 -5.30 -10.44
N TRP A 172 6.70 -4.99 -11.62
CA TRP A 172 7.35 -4.13 -12.60
C TRP A 172 7.60 -2.71 -12.06
N LEU A 173 6.59 -2.07 -11.46
CA LEU A 173 6.76 -0.73 -10.89
C LEU A 173 7.82 -0.70 -9.79
N ILE A 174 7.85 -1.70 -8.89
CA ILE A 174 8.86 -1.75 -7.82
C ILE A 174 10.26 -2.00 -8.38
N HIS A 175 10.39 -2.83 -9.41
CA HIS A 175 11.67 -3.00 -10.11
C HIS A 175 12.11 -1.71 -10.80
N ARG A 176 11.22 -1.08 -11.59
CA ARG A 176 11.49 0.16 -12.32
C ARG A 176 11.90 1.32 -11.42
N TYR A 177 11.29 1.44 -10.23
CA TYR A 177 11.59 2.50 -9.26
C TYR A 177 12.75 2.17 -8.33
N ASN A 178 13.42 1.08 -8.55
CA ASN A 178 14.62 0.73 -7.78
C ASN A 178 15.87 1.25 -8.48
N ASN A 179 16.26 2.48 -8.18
CA ASN A 179 17.43 3.15 -8.76
C ASN A 179 18.77 2.43 -8.52
N LEU A 180 18.82 1.43 -7.63
CA LEU A 180 20.02 0.65 -7.36
C LEU A 180 20.19 -0.54 -8.32
N THR A 181 19.09 -1.05 -8.90
CA THR A 181 19.10 -2.28 -9.69
C THR A 181 18.49 -2.12 -11.08
N TYR A 182 17.69 -1.09 -11.32
CA TYR A 182 17.06 -0.87 -12.64
C TYR A 182 18.04 -0.26 -13.62
N ASP A 183 18.22 -0.93 -14.75
CA ASP A 183 18.98 -0.41 -15.90
C ASP A 183 18.01 -0.05 -17.05
N PRO A 184 17.91 1.23 -17.45
CA PRO A 184 17.08 1.63 -18.59
C PRO A 184 17.47 1.00 -19.92
N ASN A 185 18.74 0.57 -20.09
CA ASN A 185 19.24 -0.07 -21.31
C ASN A 185 18.94 -1.57 -21.35
N ASP A 186 18.79 -2.20 -20.18
CA ASP A 186 18.33 -3.59 -20.03
C ASP A 186 17.31 -3.68 -18.90
N SER A 187 16.09 -3.32 -19.21
CA SER A 187 14.98 -3.29 -18.24
C SER A 187 14.63 -4.65 -17.64
N SER A 188 15.17 -5.75 -18.19
CA SER A 188 15.02 -7.09 -17.63
C SER A 188 16.16 -7.51 -16.71
N ALA A 189 17.25 -6.76 -16.65
CA ALA A 189 18.39 -7.04 -15.80
C ALA A 189 17.96 -7.05 -14.32
N LEU A 190 18.38 -8.09 -13.59
CA LEU A 190 18.06 -8.31 -12.17
C LEU A 190 16.55 -8.35 -11.83
N PHE A 191 15.67 -8.40 -12.83
CA PHE A 191 14.23 -8.52 -12.63
C PHE A 191 13.83 -9.99 -12.48
N ASN A 192 13.45 -10.38 -11.27
CA ASN A 192 13.01 -11.73 -10.96
C ASN A 192 11.62 -11.75 -10.30
N PRO A 193 10.54 -11.59 -11.08
CA PRO A 193 9.17 -11.56 -10.56
C PRO A 193 8.56 -12.95 -10.34
N LEU A 194 9.27 -14.04 -10.62
CA LEU A 194 8.72 -15.39 -10.63
C LEU A 194 8.89 -16.08 -9.29
N GLU A 195 7.82 -16.74 -8.85
CA GLU A 195 7.79 -17.58 -7.65
C GLU A 195 7.13 -18.94 -7.96
N VAL A 196 7.46 -19.94 -7.16
CA VAL A 196 6.75 -21.23 -7.16
C VAL A 196 5.72 -21.19 -6.03
N ASN A 197 4.45 -21.33 -6.37
CA ASN A 197 3.37 -21.33 -5.39
C ASN A 197 3.31 -22.67 -4.61
N LYS A 198 2.42 -22.76 -3.63
CA LYS A 198 2.24 -23.95 -2.79
C LYS A 198 1.88 -25.23 -3.58
N ASP A 199 1.28 -25.06 -4.76
CA ASP A 199 0.89 -26.15 -5.66
C ASP A 199 2.02 -26.54 -6.64
N GLY A 200 3.23 -26.01 -6.48
CA GLY A 200 4.36 -26.24 -7.37
C GLY A 200 4.25 -25.54 -8.74
N LYS A 201 3.32 -24.60 -8.92
CA LYS A 201 3.12 -23.86 -10.18
C LYS A 201 3.89 -22.55 -10.17
N MET A 202 4.48 -22.23 -11.31
CA MET A 202 5.15 -20.96 -11.51
C MET A 202 4.12 -19.82 -11.67
N VAL A 203 4.29 -18.76 -10.88
CA VAL A 203 3.39 -17.61 -10.82
C VAL A 203 4.19 -16.31 -10.74
N ILE A 204 3.54 -15.19 -10.98
CA ILE A 204 4.10 -13.89 -10.61
C ILE A 204 3.98 -13.73 -9.09
N GLY A 205 5.09 -13.46 -8.43
CA GLY A 205 5.16 -13.27 -6.98
C GLY A 205 4.32 -12.06 -6.54
N LYS A 206 3.64 -12.21 -5.40
CA LYS A 206 2.85 -11.12 -4.82
C LYS A 206 3.70 -10.30 -3.87
N LEU A 207 3.58 -8.99 -3.95
CA LEU A 207 4.24 -8.08 -3.03
C LEU A 207 3.31 -7.70 -1.87
N PRO A 208 3.84 -7.50 -0.65
CA PRO A 208 3.09 -6.86 0.41
C PRO A 208 2.60 -5.48 -0.04
N TRP A 209 1.36 -5.14 0.28
CA TRP A 209 0.75 -3.88 -0.14
C TRP A 209 1.55 -2.64 0.30
N SER A 210 2.12 -2.66 1.51
CA SER A 210 2.95 -1.59 2.02
C SER A 210 4.23 -1.39 1.19
N LYS A 211 4.86 -2.48 0.71
CA LYS A 211 6.06 -2.43 -0.14
C LYS A 211 5.79 -1.71 -1.46
N VAL A 212 4.64 -1.97 -2.08
CA VAL A 212 4.24 -1.29 -3.33
C VAL A 212 4.04 0.20 -3.07
N LEU A 213 3.34 0.56 -2.00
CA LEU A 213 3.09 1.97 -1.66
C LEU A 213 4.38 2.71 -1.25
N PHE A 214 5.30 2.07 -0.54
CA PHE A 214 6.63 2.66 -0.27
C PHE A 214 7.44 2.86 -1.56
N GLY A 215 7.39 1.91 -2.49
CA GLY A 215 8.03 2.08 -3.80
C GLY A 215 7.48 3.29 -4.55
N LEU A 216 6.16 3.42 -4.64
CA LEU A 216 5.49 4.59 -5.21
C LEU A 216 5.88 5.89 -4.49
N SER A 217 5.98 5.88 -3.16
CA SER A 217 6.33 7.07 -2.38
C SER A 217 7.76 7.55 -2.56
N LYS A 218 8.67 6.65 -2.94
CA LYS A 218 10.07 7.00 -3.26
C LYS A 218 10.18 7.73 -4.59
N GLU A 219 9.43 7.25 -5.59
CA GLU A 219 9.43 7.84 -6.93
C GLU A 219 8.57 9.11 -6.99
N TYR A 220 7.43 9.12 -6.30
CA TYR A 220 6.46 10.22 -6.28
C TYR A 220 6.26 10.79 -4.88
N PRO A 221 7.29 11.38 -4.23
CA PRO A 221 7.26 11.77 -2.82
C PRO A 221 6.27 12.88 -2.48
N SER A 222 5.82 13.66 -3.46
CA SER A 222 4.85 14.76 -3.29
C SER A 222 3.44 14.41 -3.79
N LEU A 223 3.24 13.20 -4.33
CA LEU A 223 1.98 12.83 -4.96
C LEU A 223 0.94 12.37 -3.93
N THR A 224 -0.23 12.99 -3.97
CA THR A 224 -1.45 12.53 -3.30
C THR A 224 -2.51 12.32 -4.37
N PHE A 225 -3.18 11.16 -4.35
CA PHE A 225 -4.20 10.82 -5.34
C PHE A 225 -5.32 9.99 -4.72
N THR A 226 -6.42 9.90 -5.46
CA THR A 226 -7.52 8.97 -5.15
C THR A 226 -7.46 7.82 -6.14
N SER A 227 -7.38 6.60 -5.61
CA SER A 227 -7.42 5.35 -6.37
C SER A 227 -8.79 4.71 -6.29
N TYR A 228 -9.13 3.90 -7.28
CA TYR A 228 -10.29 3.01 -7.21
C TYR A 228 -9.83 1.59 -6.89
N VAL A 229 -10.42 0.97 -5.87
CA VAL A 229 -10.01 -0.31 -5.29
C VAL A 229 -11.13 -1.32 -5.39
N TYR A 230 -10.88 -2.46 -6.04
CA TYR A 230 -11.84 -3.56 -6.18
C TYR A 230 -11.13 -4.90 -6.29
N LYS A 231 -11.89 -5.99 -6.13
CA LYS A 231 -11.42 -7.35 -6.33
C LYS A 231 -12.49 -8.16 -7.05
N LEU A 232 -12.14 -8.76 -8.17
CA LEU A 232 -13.00 -9.70 -8.88
C LEU A 232 -12.66 -11.13 -8.45
N GLY A 233 -13.65 -11.84 -7.90
CA GLY A 233 -13.50 -13.22 -7.48
C GLY A 233 -13.62 -14.19 -8.66
N PHE A 234 -12.81 -15.24 -8.68
CA PHE A 234 -12.97 -16.33 -9.64
C PHE A 234 -13.85 -17.46 -9.11
N ASN A 235 -13.77 -17.75 -7.82
CA ASN A 235 -14.62 -18.70 -7.08
C ASN A 235 -14.98 -18.12 -5.69
N THR A 236 -14.88 -16.81 -5.55
CA THR A 236 -15.16 -16.05 -4.34
C THR A 236 -15.99 -14.83 -4.74
N PRO A 237 -16.78 -14.26 -3.83
CA PRO A 237 -17.52 -13.03 -4.12
C PRO A 237 -16.59 -11.89 -4.58
N ASN A 238 -17.09 -11.08 -5.50
CA ASN A 238 -16.47 -9.79 -5.84
C ASN A 238 -16.54 -8.87 -4.62
N VAL A 239 -15.52 -8.03 -4.44
CA VAL A 239 -15.47 -7.05 -3.36
C VAL A 239 -15.16 -5.69 -3.96
N THR A 240 -16.01 -4.71 -3.67
CA THR A 240 -15.78 -3.31 -4.03
C THR A 240 -15.49 -2.51 -2.77
N ILE A 241 -14.32 -1.90 -2.69
CA ILE A 241 -13.97 -0.96 -1.62
C ILE A 241 -14.32 0.46 -2.06
N GLY A 242 -14.10 0.79 -3.34
CA GLY A 242 -14.41 2.09 -3.90
C GLY A 242 -13.21 3.03 -3.94
N PHE A 243 -13.44 4.31 -3.70
CA PHE A 243 -12.42 5.35 -3.81
C PHE A 243 -11.66 5.52 -2.50
N ILE A 244 -10.32 5.38 -2.56
CA ILE A 244 -9.42 5.47 -1.42
C ILE A 244 -8.34 6.51 -1.69
N GLY A 245 -8.15 7.43 -0.74
CA GLY A 245 -7.06 8.40 -0.77
C GLY A 245 -5.71 7.74 -0.49
N MET A 246 -4.69 8.10 -1.27
CA MET A 246 -3.32 7.64 -1.09
C MET A 246 -2.40 8.84 -0.83
N HIS A 247 -1.78 8.89 0.34
CA HIS A 247 -0.95 10.00 0.78
C HIS A 247 0.53 9.62 0.75
N LEU A 248 1.15 9.57 -0.43
CA LEU A 248 2.55 9.16 -0.59
C LEU A 248 3.55 10.04 0.18
N PRO A 249 3.37 11.38 0.32
CA PRO A 249 4.24 12.19 1.15
C PRO A 249 4.32 11.73 2.61
N LYS A 250 3.22 11.24 3.16
CA LYS A 250 3.17 10.70 4.52
C LYS A 250 3.95 9.40 4.67
N LEU A 251 3.94 8.55 3.63
CA LEU A 251 4.71 7.31 3.61
C LEU A 251 6.21 7.59 3.43
N LYS A 252 6.55 8.52 2.53
CA LYS A 252 7.93 8.98 2.35
C LYS A 252 8.51 9.53 3.66
N TYR A 253 7.73 10.32 4.39
CA TYR A 253 8.14 10.88 5.68
C TYR A 253 8.53 9.79 6.70
N ILE A 254 7.80 8.67 6.77
CA ILE A 254 8.16 7.53 7.63
C ILE A 254 9.56 7.00 7.29
N THR A 255 9.82 6.77 5.99
CA THR A 255 11.11 6.23 5.57
C THR A 255 12.26 7.21 5.76
N ASP A 256 12.01 8.51 5.62
CA ASP A 256 12.99 9.57 5.88
C ASP A 256 13.33 9.69 7.37
N LEU A 257 12.32 9.59 8.24
CA LEU A 257 12.54 9.53 9.69
C LEU A 257 13.37 8.29 10.08
N TYR A 258 13.05 7.12 9.51
CA TYR A 258 13.82 5.92 9.81
C TYR A 258 15.30 6.10 9.43
N GLU A 259 15.57 6.60 8.23
CA GLU A 259 16.92 6.85 7.74
C GLU A 259 17.67 7.88 8.60
N LYS A 260 16.98 8.95 9.01
CA LYS A 260 17.55 10.00 9.87
C LYS A 260 18.00 9.47 11.23
N TYR A 261 17.22 8.60 11.88
CA TYR A 261 17.48 8.17 13.25
C TYR A 261 18.23 6.83 13.35
N PHE A 262 18.14 5.97 12.33
CA PHE A 262 18.71 4.61 12.35
C PHE A 262 19.59 4.28 11.16
N GLY A 263 19.77 5.20 10.22
CA GLY A 263 20.60 5.03 9.02
C GLY A 263 19.96 4.15 7.95
N THR A 264 20.74 3.82 6.93
CA THR A 264 20.27 3.13 5.71
C THR A 264 20.46 1.61 5.72
N THR A 265 21.33 1.09 6.58
CA THR A 265 21.79 -0.32 6.55
C THR A 265 20.63 -1.32 6.58
N ASN A 266 19.66 -1.12 7.47
CA ASN A 266 18.51 -2.01 7.64
C ASN A 266 17.19 -1.43 7.10
N LYS A 267 17.27 -0.40 6.26
CA LYS A 267 16.09 0.33 5.78
C LYS A 267 15.08 -0.55 5.04
N LEU A 268 15.56 -1.43 4.14
CA LEU A 268 14.68 -2.33 3.39
C LEU A 268 13.98 -3.35 4.30
N LEU A 269 14.68 -3.87 5.30
CA LEU A 269 14.06 -4.77 6.28
C LEU A 269 13.08 -4.01 7.17
N ALA A 270 13.42 -2.80 7.59
CA ALA A 270 12.51 -1.94 8.35
C ALA A 270 11.22 -1.63 7.58
N GLU A 271 11.32 -1.33 6.29
CA GLU A 271 10.14 -1.10 5.43
C GLU A 271 9.18 -2.30 5.42
N SER A 272 9.68 -3.53 5.56
CA SER A 272 8.84 -4.73 5.58
C SER A 272 8.02 -4.90 6.87
N PHE A 273 8.35 -4.21 7.94
CA PHE A 273 7.57 -4.23 9.19
C PHE A 273 6.43 -3.21 9.22
N PHE A 274 6.53 -2.13 8.45
CA PHE A 274 5.44 -1.16 8.38
C PHE A 274 4.21 -1.72 7.68
N GLY A 275 3.02 -1.34 8.15
CA GLY A 275 1.74 -1.77 7.59
C GLY A 275 1.41 -3.24 7.86
N THR A 276 2.03 -3.85 8.88
CA THR A 276 1.84 -5.28 9.20
C THR A 276 0.82 -5.54 10.30
N GLU A 277 0.39 -4.52 11.07
CA GLU A 277 -0.62 -4.68 12.12
C GLU A 277 -2.02 -4.91 11.54
N MET A 278 -2.32 -4.37 10.38
CA MET A 278 -3.63 -4.49 9.75
C MET A 278 -3.55 -5.00 8.31
N SER A 279 -4.62 -5.65 7.83
CA SER A 279 -4.76 -6.01 6.43
C SER A 279 -5.01 -4.79 5.55
N PHE A 280 -4.77 -4.91 4.26
CA PHE A 280 -5.06 -3.85 3.28
C PHE A 280 -6.53 -3.41 3.33
N THR A 281 -7.47 -4.35 3.47
CA THR A 281 -8.90 -4.04 3.60
C THR A 281 -9.18 -3.11 4.77
N LYS A 282 -8.61 -3.41 5.96
CA LYS A 282 -8.77 -2.56 7.14
C LYS A 282 -8.10 -1.20 6.96
N ALA A 283 -6.98 -1.13 6.26
CA ALA A 283 -6.35 0.14 5.92
C ALA A 283 -7.26 1.00 5.02
N CYS A 284 -7.96 0.38 4.08
CA CYS A 284 -8.93 1.05 3.21
C CYS A 284 -10.17 1.55 3.97
N GLU A 285 -10.63 0.84 5.01
CA GLU A 285 -11.77 1.27 5.86
C GLU A 285 -11.52 2.62 6.53
N MET A 286 -10.27 3.06 6.64
CA MET A 286 -9.91 4.40 7.12
C MET A 286 -10.20 5.53 6.11
N GLY A 287 -10.62 5.20 4.88
CA GLY A 287 -10.88 6.13 3.78
C GLY A 287 -9.64 6.71 3.11
N ALA A 288 -8.50 6.73 3.79
CA ALA A 288 -7.22 7.16 3.23
C ALA A 288 -6.06 6.38 3.84
N ILE A 289 -5.10 6.00 3.00
CA ILE A 289 -3.88 5.32 3.42
C ILE A 289 -2.77 6.36 3.62
N GLY A 290 -2.32 6.48 4.86
CA GLY A 290 -1.25 7.35 5.32
C GLY A 290 -0.48 6.71 6.47
N VAL A 291 0.06 7.52 7.39
CA VAL A 291 0.85 7.04 8.54
C VAL A 291 0.09 6.03 9.40
N ASN A 292 -1.22 6.26 9.63
CA ASN A 292 -2.06 5.40 10.49
C ASN A 292 -2.05 3.94 10.02
N ALA A 293 -2.12 3.72 8.70
CA ALA A 293 -2.16 2.38 8.11
C ALA A 293 -0.81 1.65 8.20
N MET A 294 0.28 2.37 8.49
CA MET A 294 1.64 1.82 8.52
C MET A 294 2.08 1.31 9.90
N GLU A 295 1.16 1.10 10.83
CA GLU A 295 1.47 0.55 12.16
C GLU A 295 2.21 -0.80 12.04
N PRO A 296 3.41 -0.94 12.65
CA PRO A 296 4.12 -2.23 12.71
C PRO A 296 3.47 -3.18 13.72
N LYS A 297 3.43 -4.47 13.42
CA LYS A 297 2.82 -5.49 14.27
C LYS A 297 3.61 -5.73 15.57
N GLY A 298 2.89 -6.04 16.63
CA GLY A 298 3.43 -6.63 17.85
C GLY A 298 3.55 -5.70 19.05
N PHE A 299 3.22 -4.40 18.89
CA PHE A 299 3.35 -3.43 19.98
C PHE A 299 2.05 -2.68 20.32
N ARG A 300 0.94 -3.01 19.68
CA ARG A 300 -0.34 -2.32 19.85
C ARG A 300 -0.86 -2.33 21.30
N GLU A 301 -0.56 -3.39 22.06
CA GLU A 301 -0.91 -3.46 23.48
C GLU A 301 -0.16 -2.42 24.33
N CYS A 302 1.07 -2.06 23.95
CA CYS A 302 1.82 -0.98 24.60
C CYS A 302 1.11 0.37 24.46
N PHE A 303 0.51 0.61 23.31
CA PHE A 303 -0.29 1.80 23.03
C PHE A 303 -1.64 1.76 23.80
N LYS A 304 -2.37 0.63 23.72
CA LYS A 304 -3.71 0.52 24.31
C LYS A 304 -3.74 0.41 25.83
N LYS A 305 -2.79 -0.32 26.43
CA LYS A 305 -2.79 -0.69 27.85
C LYS A 305 -1.68 -0.03 28.67
N GLY A 306 -0.87 0.86 28.07
CA GLY A 306 0.23 1.49 28.77
C GLY A 306 1.37 0.54 29.19
N ILE A 307 1.52 -0.62 28.53
CA ILE A 307 2.56 -1.59 28.84
C ILE A 307 3.91 -1.06 28.37
N ILE A 308 4.94 -1.16 29.22
CA ILE A 308 6.31 -0.86 28.84
C ILE A 308 6.84 -2.00 27.96
N PRO A 309 7.28 -1.73 26.73
CA PRO A 309 7.75 -2.79 25.82
C PRO A 309 9.08 -3.38 26.29
N LYS A 310 9.34 -4.66 25.92
CA LYS A 310 10.61 -5.31 26.16
C LYS A 310 11.53 -5.12 24.96
N TYR A 311 12.61 -4.37 25.12
CA TYR A 311 13.63 -4.22 24.08
C TYR A 311 14.60 -5.41 24.07
N LYS A 312 14.82 -6.02 22.87
CA LYS A 312 15.71 -7.18 22.67
C LYS A 312 16.84 -6.83 21.70
N ALA A 313 17.91 -6.21 22.20
CA ALA A 313 19.04 -5.80 21.38
C ALA A 313 19.76 -6.97 20.67
N ASN A 314 19.77 -8.17 21.28
CA ASN A 314 20.50 -9.33 20.77
C ASN A 314 19.80 -10.06 19.60
N VAL A 315 18.59 -9.63 19.20
CA VAL A 315 17.83 -10.19 18.08
C VAL A 315 17.60 -9.07 17.09
N GLU A 316 18.39 -9.03 16.03
CA GLU A 316 18.40 -7.94 15.05
C GLU A 316 17.02 -7.60 14.51
N GLU A 317 16.27 -8.59 14.03
CA GLU A 317 14.92 -8.39 13.49
C GLU A 317 13.97 -7.76 14.53
N LYS A 318 14.05 -8.18 15.80
CA LYS A 318 13.21 -7.61 16.86
C LYS A 318 13.64 -6.18 17.22
N SER A 319 14.93 -5.91 17.15
CA SER A 319 15.47 -4.56 17.34
C SER A 319 15.01 -3.62 16.23
N ILE A 320 15.07 -4.07 14.99
CA ILE A 320 14.60 -3.28 13.83
C ILE A 320 13.08 -3.03 13.91
N ASN A 321 12.28 -4.06 14.21
CA ASN A 321 10.83 -3.90 14.39
C ASN A 321 10.50 -2.94 15.55
N PHE A 322 11.25 -2.99 16.65
CA PHE A 322 11.10 -2.03 17.74
C PHE A 322 11.40 -0.59 17.27
N ASN A 323 12.44 -0.39 16.49
CA ASN A 323 12.82 0.89 15.92
C ASN A 323 11.75 1.42 14.94
N THR A 324 11.15 0.54 14.14
CA THR A 324 10.06 0.94 13.24
C THR A 324 8.83 1.43 14.01
N TYR A 325 8.54 0.85 15.17
CA TYR A 325 7.44 1.33 16.00
C TYR A 325 7.72 2.73 16.58
N LEU A 326 8.96 2.99 17.03
CA LEU A 326 9.38 4.34 17.44
C LEU A 326 9.16 5.37 16.33
N ILE A 327 9.57 5.03 15.12
CA ILE A 327 9.42 5.92 13.96
C ILE A 327 7.95 6.13 13.60
N TRP A 328 7.13 5.07 13.66
CA TRP A 328 5.70 5.20 13.41
C TRP A 328 5.03 6.14 14.43
N LEU A 329 5.35 6.00 15.73
CA LEU A 329 4.86 6.89 16.78
C LEU A 329 5.26 8.35 16.51
N LEU A 330 6.51 8.57 16.14
CA LEU A 330 7.01 9.90 15.82
C LEU A 330 6.33 10.51 14.59
N ALA A 331 6.11 9.70 13.56
CA ALA A 331 5.40 10.10 12.36
C ALA A 331 3.92 10.44 12.64
N MET A 332 3.27 9.69 13.55
CA MET A 332 1.91 10.00 14.01
C MET A 332 1.83 11.34 14.73
N LEU A 333 2.83 11.67 15.54
CA LEU A 333 2.92 12.95 16.24
C LEU A 333 3.21 14.12 15.30
N ASN A 334 3.78 13.85 14.14
CA ASN A 334 4.18 14.86 13.14
C ASN A 334 4.99 16.03 13.73
N ASN A 335 5.83 15.74 14.73
CA ASN A 335 6.68 16.71 15.41
C ASN A 335 7.98 16.04 15.87
N GLU A 336 9.05 16.25 15.10
CA GLU A 336 10.35 15.61 15.33
C GLU A 336 11.03 16.03 16.65
N LYS A 337 10.73 17.22 17.17
CA LYS A 337 11.28 17.66 18.47
C LYS A 337 10.88 16.74 19.62
N LEU A 338 9.74 16.04 19.48
CA LEU A 338 9.27 15.10 20.49
C LEU A 338 10.15 13.85 20.60
N TRP A 339 11.03 13.58 19.64
CA TRP A 339 12.04 12.52 19.75
C TRP A 339 13.00 12.79 20.90
N ASP A 340 13.67 13.96 20.89
CA ASP A 340 14.63 14.34 21.91
C ASP A 340 13.94 14.55 23.26
N THR A 341 12.80 15.23 23.26
CA THR A 341 11.99 15.45 24.47
C THR A 341 11.58 14.14 25.13
N SER A 342 11.10 13.14 24.38
CA SER A 342 10.73 11.83 24.94
C SER A 342 11.93 11.07 25.49
N ARG A 343 13.11 11.21 24.87
CA ARG A 343 14.35 10.62 25.32
C ARG A 343 14.86 11.27 26.62
N GLU A 344 14.81 12.58 26.70
CA GLU A 344 15.17 13.33 27.91
C GLU A 344 14.28 12.98 29.08
N ILE A 345 12.95 12.91 28.86
CA ILE A 345 12.00 12.46 29.87
C ILE A 345 12.35 11.05 30.35
N ALA A 346 12.61 10.12 29.44
CA ALA A 346 12.97 8.74 29.80
C ALA A 346 14.24 8.69 30.65
N LEU A 347 15.27 9.49 30.32
CA LEU A 347 16.52 9.59 31.10
C LEU A 347 16.26 10.15 32.51
N GLN A 348 15.42 11.18 32.63
CA GLN A 348 15.04 11.76 33.93
C GLN A 348 14.30 10.73 34.80
N LEU A 349 13.37 9.97 34.22
CA LEU A 349 12.66 8.91 34.92
C LEU A 349 13.59 7.79 35.40
N ILE A 350 14.59 7.42 34.59
CA ILE A 350 15.61 6.43 34.99
C ILE A 350 16.46 6.97 36.15
N LYS A 351 16.91 8.23 36.07
CA LYS A 351 17.67 8.89 37.11
C LYS A 351 16.87 8.98 38.43
N PHE A 352 15.60 9.38 38.35
CA PHE A 352 14.69 9.43 39.49
C PHE A 352 14.50 8.05 40.15
N LYS A 353 14.28 7.00 39.34
CA LYS A 353 14.13 5.61 39.78
C LYS A 353 15.39 5.09 40.51
N ALA A 354 16.58 5.53 40.10
CA ALA A 354 17.86 5.11 40.68
C ALA A 354 18.23 5.81 42.01
N GLY A 355 17.44 6.74 42.51
CA GLY A 355 17.69 7.55 43.70
C GLY A 355 17.87 6.75 45.02
N ALA A 356 18.03 7.44 46.15
CA ALA A 356 18.47 6.90 47.44
C ALA A 356 17.69 5.63 47.91
N GLU A 357 18.38 4.67 48.52
CA GLU A 357 17.87 3.32 48.85
C GLU A 357 16.56 3.29 49.63
N LYS A 358 16.34 4.23 50.60
CA LYS A 358 15.15 4.26 51.45
C LYS A 358 13.83 4.58 50.71
N SER A 359 13.91 5.26 49.56
CA SER A 359 12.72 5.63 48.75
C SER A 359 12.65 4.84 47.43
N ARG A 360 13.62 3.97 47.17
CA ARG A 360 13.78 3.30 45.84
C ARG A 360 12.57 2.48 45.41
N THR A 361 11.88 1.82 46.34
CA THR A 361 10.69 1.01 46.03
C THR A 361 9.50 1.89 45.61
N ASN A 362 9.27 3.01 46.34
CA ASN A 362 8.21 3.96 46.02
C ASN A 362 8.48 4.63 44.66
N ARG A 363 9.69 5.14 44.47
CA ARG A 363 10.12 5.78 43.18
C ARG A 363 9.98 4.87 41.96
N LYS A 364 10.29 3.57 42.13
CA LYS A 364 10.07 2.59 41.06
C LYS A 364 8.58 2.49 40.73
N THR A 365 7.73 2.38 41.72
CA THR A 365 6.28 2.28 41.59
C THR A 365 5.70 3.55 40.95
N ASP A 366 6.17 4.73 41.37
CA ASP A 366 5.70 6.02 40.84
C ASP A 366 6.07 6.19 39.37
N VAL A 367 7.28 5.82 38.96
CA VAL A 367 7.71 5.79 37.56
C VAL A 367 6.87 4.79 36.75
N GLU A 368 6.61 3.60 37.28
CA GLU A 368 5.78 2.59 36.60
C GLU A 368 4.32 3.07 36.45
N ASN A 369 3.75 3.72 37.47
CA ASN A 369 2.43 4.33 37.41
C ASN A 369 2.35 5.46 36.36
N LEU A 370 3.36 6.34 36.34
CA LEU A 370 3.44 7.41 35.34
C LEU A 370 3.50 6.84 33.92
N LEU A 371 4.40 5.88 33.69
CA LEU A 371 4.57 5.24 32.38
C LEU A 371 3.36 4.43 31.94
N SER A 372 2.57 3.85 32.86
CA SER A 372 1.34 3.11 32.55
C SER A 372 0.15 4.01 32.19
N SER A 373 0.27 5.31 32.36
CA SER A 373 -0.81 6.26 32.08
C SER A 373 -1.21 6.25 30.60
N THR A 374 -2.51 6.07 30.34
CA THR A 374 -3.08 6.05 28.96
C THR A 374 -3.79 7.35 28.59
N THR A 375 -4.05 8.22 29.57
CA THR A 375 -4.67 9.54 29.38
C THR A 375 -3.80 10.66 29.93
N SER A 376 -3.85 11.85 29.35
CA SER A 376 -3.14 13.05 29.86
C SER A 376 -3.48 13.36 31.31
N LYS A 377 -4.77 13.24 31.69
CA LYS A 377 -5.20 13.44 33.07
C LYS A 377 -4.52 12.48 34.04
N GLN A 378 -4.51 11.18 33.73
CA GLN A 378 -3.86 10.17 34.56
C GLN A 378 -2.34 10.40 34.67
N PHE A 379 -1.71 10.78 33.53
CA PHE A 379 -0.28 11.09 33.50
C PHE A 379 0.05 12.27 34.43
N LEU A 380 -0.70 13.36 34.34
CA LEU A 380 -0.50 14.53 35.21
C LEU A 380 -0.73 14.21 36.67
N GLN A 381 -1.73 13.39 36.99
CA GLN A 381 -1.95 12.93 38.40
C GLN A 381 -0.77 12.07 38.89
N ASN A 382 -0.26 11.16 38.09
CA ASN A 382 0.89 10.31 38.42
C ASN A 382 2.23 11.05 38.41
N LEU A 383 2.28 12.26 37.86
CA LEU A 383 3.47 13.11 37.87
C LEU A 383 3.66 13.84 39.20
N ILE A 384 2.58 14.08 39.95
CA ILE A 384 2.61 14.83 41.20
C ILE A 384 3.58 14.23 42.24
N PRO A 385 3.58 12.92 42.52
CA PRO A 385 4.55 12.33 43.49
C PRO A 385 6.02 12.54 43.08
N LEU A 386 6.31 12.53 41.78
CA LEU A 386 7.67 12.75 41.29
C LEU A 386 8.12 14.20 41.54
N ILE A 387 7.19 15.16 41.37
CA ILE A 387 7.46 16.60 41.63
C ILE A 387 7.68 16.83 43.15
N GLU A 388 6.89 16.21 43.99
CA GLU A 388 6.95 16.39 45.47
C GLU A 388 8.24 15.79 46.07
N GLU A 389 8.78 14.71 45.48
CA GLU A 389 10.02 14.09 45.96
C GLU A 389 11.29 14.75 45.44
N GLU A 390 11.24 15.45 44.30
CA GLU A 390 12.41 16.02 43.68
C GLU A 390 12.64 17.48 44.11
N LYS A 391 13.84 17.76 44.60
CA LYS A 391 14.22 19.14 45.03
C LYS A 391 14.48 20.09 43.86
N GLU A 392 14.71 19.55 42.64
CA GLU A 392 14.90 20.29 41.39
C GLU A 392 13.62 20.19 40.54
N VAL A 393 12.64 21.00 40.87
CA VAL A 393 11.24 20.98 40.37
C VAL A 393 11.11 21.34 38.88
N THR A 394 12.09 22.02 38.30
CA THR A 394 11.96 22.68 36.98
C THR A 394 11.67 21.70 35.83
N ASN A 395 12.26 20.52 35.80
CA ASN A 395 12.14 19.60 34.67
C ASN A 395 10.79 18.86 34.61
N PHE A 396 10.24 18.45 35.74
CA PHE A 396 8.93 17.77 35.78
C PHE A 396 7.77 18.74 35.57
N GLU A 397 7.90 20.01 35.99
CA GLU A 397 6.92 21.04 35.73
C GLU A 397 6.79 21.34 34.23
N GLU A 398 7.89 21.39 33.50
CA GLU A 398 7.87 21.57 32.04
C GLU A 398 7.24 20.39 31.32
N ILE A 399 7.47 19.16 31.78
CA ILE A 399 6.77 17.96 31.27
C ILE A 399 5.27 18.08 31.49
N GLY A 400 4.85 18.52 32.68
CA GLY A 400 3.44 18.77 33.00
C GLY A 400 2.80 19.79 32.06
N LYS A 401 3.47 20.92 31.80
CA LYS A 401 3.02 21.95 30.86
C LYS A 401 2.91 21.42 29.43
N LEU A 402 3.90 20.67 28.96
CA LEU A 402 3.90 20.07 27.63
C LEU A 402 2.71 19.12 27.45
N VAL A 403 2.47 18.24 28.42
CA VAL A 403 1.37 17.27 28.36
C VAL A 403 0.01 17.99 28.47
N HIS A 404 -0.10 19.02 29.31
CA HIS A 404 -1.33 19.79 29.46
C HIS A 404 -1.72 20.55 28.18
N LEU A 405 -0.75 21.06 27.43
CA LEU A 405 -0.96 21.81 26.19
C LEU A 405 -1.06 20.93 24.94
N MET A 406 -0.74 19.63 25.08
CA MET A 406 -0.77 18.69 23.96
C MET A 406 -2.22 18.33 23.56
N PRO A 407 -2.55 18.26 22.25
CA PRO A 407 -3.84 17.73 21.82
C PRO A 407 -4.09 16.32 22.40
N ASN A 408 -5.30 16.09 22.87
CA ASN A 408 -5.65 14.80 23.52
C ASN A 408 -5.37 13.59 22.62
N ASP A 409 -5.56 13.71 21.33
CA ASP A 409 -5.30 12.63 20.34
C ASP A 409 -3.81 12.31 20.17
N ASN A 410 -2.93 13.27 20.49
CA ASN A 410 -1.47 13.07 20.40
C ASN A 410 -0.88 12.44 21.67
N PHE A 411 -1.51 12.63 22.80
CA PHE A 411 -0.98 12.15 24.08
C PHE A 411 -0.70 10.64 24.10
N PRO A 412 -1.58 9.74 23.60
CA PRO A 412 -1.32 8.31 23.61
C PRO A 412 -0.07 7.93 22.81
N TYR A 413 0.20 8.60 21.68
CA TYR A 413 1.40 8.40 20.88
C TYR A 413 2.65 8.88 21.61
N PHE A 414 2.59 10.06 22.22
CA PHE A 414 3.70 10.65 22.95
C PHE A 414 4.06 9.83 24.21
N SER A 415 3.07 9.46 25.04
CA SER A 415 3.32 8.63 26.22
C SER A 415 3.88 7.26 25.86
N THR A 416 3.44 6.69 24.72
CA THR A 416 4.00 5.44 24.20
C THR A 416 5.44 5.63 23.71
N LEU A 417 5.74 6.74 23.04
CA LEU A 417 7.11 7.07 22.61
C LEU A 417 8.05 7.14 23.81
N ILE A 418 7.63 7.76 24.93
CA ILE A 418 8.40 7.79 26.17
C ILE A 418 8.66 6.37 26.70
N ARG A 419 7.64 5.48 26.70
CA ARG A 419 7.79 4.06 27.12
C ARG A 419 8.83 3.32 26.30
N PHE A 420 8.83 3.53 24.99
CA PHE A 420 9.81 2.91 24.09
C PHE A 420 11.23 3.44 24.32
N GLN A 421 11.39 4.76 24.49
CA GLN A 421 12.68 5.37 24.85
C GLN A 421 13.18 4.85 26.20
N PHE A 422 12.28 4.78 27.20
CA PHE A 422 12.60 4.24 28.52
C PHE A 422 13.06 2.78 28.43
N ALA A 423 12.40 1.94 27.63
CA ALA A 423 12.77 0.53 27.46
C ALA A 423 14.16 0.34 26.82
N ILE A 424 14.57 1.23 25.91
CA ILE A 424 15.92 1.20 25.32
C ILE A 424 16.98 1.61 26.34
N LEU A 425 16.71 2.65 27.11
CA LEU A 425 17.69 3.30 27.99
C LEU A 425 17.82 2.61 29.35
N ASN A 426 16.78 1.91 29.82
CA ASN A 426 16.74 1.21 31.11
C ASN A 426 17.19 -0.27 30.96
N LYS A 427 18.30 -0.51 30.25
CA LYS A 427 18.91 -1.86 30.08
C LYS A 427 19.62 -2.34 31.31
#